data_ea0e1b6cab08ebc70c55c83785b046f8
#
_entry.id   ea0e1b6cab08ebc70c55c83785b046f8
#
_cell.length_a   1.000
_cell.length_b   1.000
_cell.length_c   1.000
_cell.angle_alpha   90.00
_cell.angle_beta   90.00
_cell.angle_gamma   90.00
#
_symmetry.space_group_name_H-M   'P 1'
#
loop_
_entity.id
_entity.type
_entity.pdbx_description
1 polymer ?
#
loop_
_entity_poly.entity_id
_entity_poly.type
_entity_poly.pdbx_seq_one_letter_code
_entity_poly.pdbx_strand_id
1 'polypeptide(L)'
;MKTYLFTWEENYLLHRELQKRKEGFLTKHGPNTVVSMSLGQYTVTEIIQTLCSSGLFSDNKLIIIYGLPGETTSPWGTTDLEEQVIKHRENLNDDYFYIFISPKPDKRKKAFKFFSEKCEVKTFAKMNMGTLPRFINEEVQAHLDETHQWITIDKDTATEIISIVGDDGRNLAHECKKLAVAINLWKSLSSELLHSILTPLTESNNFGIVKDLIKQSPSIYHTLDNLSSQGEARQGIQWSLLRGLKSIVAFWLCVQHNQDQKWLWLPPSTLSKYNENKESILWHLSAYSSLYHDLIDFDYQVKSGNASDGGYWLFIKEKVHTYFWI
;
A
#
# COMPACT_ATOMS: atom_id res chain seq x y z
N MET A 1 -12.99 23.25 22.31
CA MET A 1 -12.63 21.84 22.05
C MET A 1 -12.24 21.66 20.59
N LYS A 2 -11.04 21.13 20.28
CA LYS A 2 -10.57 20.87 18.92
C LYS A 2 -10.57 19.38 18.66
N THR A 3 -11.57 18.91 17.93
CA THR A 3 -11.78 17.48 17.67
C THR A 3 -11.72 17.21 16.18
N TYR A 4 -10.93 16.22 15.80
CA TYR A 4 -10.72 15.81 14.42
C TYR A 4 -11.13 14.37 14.21
N LEU A 5 -11.71 14.08 13.04
CA LEU A 5 -11.92 12.73 12.54
C LEU A 5 -11.03 12.52 11.31
N PHE A 6 -10.04 11.65 11.43
CA PHE A 6 -9.16 11.28 10.34
C PHE A 6 -9.62 9.98 9.70
N THR A 7 -9.89 10.03 8.41
CA THR A 7 -10.22 8.87 7.58
C THR A 7 -9.18 8.73 6.48
N TRP A 8 -8.86 7.51 6.04
CA TRP A 8 -7.82 7.34 5.02
C TRP A 8 -8.10 6.21 4.04
N GLU A 9 -7.61 6.39 2.85
CA GLU A 9 -7.34 5.38 1.83
C GLU A 9 -5.81 5.24 1.62
N GLU A 10 -5.07 6.36 1.90
CA GLU A 10 -3.62 6.42 1.85
C GLU A 10 -3.04 6.50 3.28
N ASN A 11 -2.49 5.37 3.72
CA ASN A 11 -1.99 5.22 5.10
C ASN A 11 -0.75 6.09 5.38
N TYR A 12 0.14 6.25 4.40
CA TYR A 12 1.35 7.05 4.57
C TYR A 12 1.02 8.52 4.87
N LEU A 13 0.11 9.12 4.12
CA LEU A 13 -0.29 10.51 4.32
C LEU A 13 -0.89 10.75 5.71
N LEU A 14 -1.71 9.80 6.18
CA LEU A 14 -2.23 9.84 7.55
C LEU A 14 -1.11 9.83 8.58
N HIS A 15 -0.17 8.88 8.48
CA HIS A 15 0.93 8.77 9.45
C HIS A 15 1.85 9.99 9.43
N ARG A 16 2.16 10.53 8.25
CA ARG A 16 2.93 11.78 8.09
C ARG A 16 2.26 12.95 8.82
N GLU A 17 0.97 13.13 8.63
CA GLU A 17 0.21 14.19 9.31
C GLU A 17 0.16 13.98 10.82
N LEU A 18 -0.08 12.75 11.28
CA LEU A 18 -0.08 12.43 12.71
C LEU A 18 1.27 12.70 13.35
N GLN A 19 2.36 12.29 12.70
CA GLN A 19 3.70 12.51 13.21
C GLN A 19 4.00 14.01 13.33
N LYS A 20 3.69 14.78 12.29
CA LYS A 20 3.84 16.24 12.31
C LYS A 20 3.06 16.88 13.46
N ARG A 21 1.82 16.44 13.71
CA ARG A 21 1.01 16.96 14.81
C ARG A 21 1.56 16.56 16.18
N LYS A 22 2.03 15.32 16.34
CA LYS A 22 2.67 14.83 17.57
C LYS A 22 3.92 15.65 17.89
N GLU A 23 4.81 15.81 16.92
CA GLU A 23 6.07 16.57 17.10
C GLU A 23 5.80 18.03 17.44
N GLY A 24 4.92 18.69 16.68
CA GLY A 24 4.54 20.07 16.97
C GLY A 24 3.89 20.25 18.34
N PHE A 25 3.12 19.25 18.80
CA PHE A 25 2.49 19.28 20.10
C PHE A 25 3.51 19.07 21.24
N LEU A 26 4.39 18.09 21.08
CA LEU A 26 5.48 17.81 22.03
C LEU A 26 6.44 19.01 22.16
N THR A 27 6.78 19.65 21.04
CA THR A 27 7.63 20.84 21.04
C THR A 27 6.99 22.00 21.80
N LYS A 28 5.67 22.17 21.66
CA LYS A 28 4.94 23.29 22.27
C LYS A 28 4.59 23.06 23.74
N HIS A 29 4.22 21.83 24.10
CA HIS A 29 3.63 21.53 25.40
C HIS A 29 4.48 20.58 26.27
N GLY A 30 5.60 20.07 25.73
CA GLY A 30 6.53 19.21 26.44
C GLY A 30 6.21 17.71 26.38
N PRO A 31 7.08 16.88 26.98
CA PRO A 31 6.92 15.44 27.00
C PRO A 31 5.66 15.02 27.83
N ASN A 32 5.13 13.83 27.54
CA ASN A 32 3.96 13.25 28.20
C ASN A 32 2.61 13.96 27.93
N THR A 33 2.55 14.84 26.95
CA THR A 33 1.33 15.53 26.55
C THR A 33 0.57 14.84 25.42
N VAL A 34 1.14 13.78 24.83
CA VAL A 34 0.54 12.98 23.75
C VAL A 34 0.17 11.61 24.27
N VAL A 35 -1.12 11.27 24.19
CA VAL A 35 -1.67 9.96 24.57
C VAL A 35 -2.24 9.28 23.33
N SER A 36 -1.86 8.03 23.09
CA SER A 36 -2.39 7.22 21.98
C SER A 36 -3.07 5.98 22.53
N MET A 37 -4.31 5.74 22.13
CA MET A 37 -5.12 4.62 22.58
C MET A 37 -5.72 3.90 21.37
N SER A 38 -5.88 2.58 21.47
CA SER A 38 -6.53 1.77 20.43
C SER A 38 -7.79 1.12 21.00
N LEU A 39 -8.91 1.27 20.29
CA LEU A 39 -10.13 0.52 20.62
C LEU A 39 -9.83 -0.98 20.48
N GLY A 40 -10.15 -1.74 21.53
CA GLY A 40 -9.83 -3.17 21.62
C GLY A 40 -8.63 -3.51 22.51
N GLN A 41 -7.77 -2.54 22.85
CA GLN A 41 -6.70 -2.71 23.85
C GLN A 41 -7.07 -2.12 25.21
N TYR A 42 -7.99 -1.16 25.24
CA TYR A 42 -8.45 -0.47 26.44
C TYR A 42 -9.94 -0.70 26.66
N THR A 43 -10.37 -0.73 27.89
CA THR A 43 -11.79 -0.81 28.26
C THR A 43 -12.48 0.53 27.97
N VAL A 44 -13.81 0.48 27.80
CA VAL A 44 -14.64 1.70 27.64
C VAL A 44 -14.40 2.69 28.78
N THR A 45 -14.32 2.18 30.02
CA THR A 45 -14.10 3.00 31.21
C THR A 45 -12.76 3.73 31.17
N GLU A 46 -11.68 3.05 30.80
CA GLU A 46 -10.34 3.66 30.69
C GLU A 46 -10.29 4.75 29.60
N ILE A 47 -10.95 4.50 28.48
CA ILE A 47 -11.03 5.49 27.40
C ILE A 47 -11.79 6.73 27.88
N ILE A 48 -12.98 6.56 28.47
CA ILE A 48 -13.78 7.69 28.98
C ILE A 48 -13.04 8.43 30.09
N GLN A 49 -12.40 7.74 31.01
CA GLN A 49 -11.59 8.37 32.05
C GLN A 49 -10.46 9.22 31.44
N THR A 50 -9.77 8.69 30.41
CA THR A 50 -8.71 9.45 29.73
C THR A 50 -9.26 10.67 29.00
N LEU A 51 -10.42 10.55 28.34
CA LEU A 51 -11.05 11.66 27.62
C LEU A 51 -11.54 12.79 28.55
N CYS A 52 -12.03 12.43 29.76
CA CYS A 52 -12.63 13.37 30.69
C CYS A 52 -11.69 13.80 31.83
N SER A 53 -10.48 13.20 31.94
CA SER A 53 -9.56 13.51 33.02
C SER A 53 -8.95 14.91 32.86
N SER A 54 -8.93 15.68 33.94
CA SER A 54 -8.07 16.84 34.06
C SER A 54 -6.66 16.38 34.46
N GLY A 55 -5.64 16.69 33.66
CA GLY A 55 -4.25 16.36 34.01
C GLY A 55 -3.76 17.18 35.21
N LEU A 56 -3.05 16.50 36.13
CA LEU A 56 -2.44 17.19 37.30
C LEU A 56 -1.22 18.04 36.91
N PHE A 57 -0.62 17.82 35.73
CA PHE A 57 0.68 18.40 35.34
C PHE A 57 0.71 19.09 33.97
N SER A 58 -0.35 19.01 33.17
CA SER A 58 -0.43 19.71 31.88
C SER A 58 -1.86 20.07 31.53
N ASP A 59 -2.07 21.35 31.23
CA ASP A 59 -3.40 21.87 30.85
C ASP A 59 -3.78 21.46 29.42
N ASN A 60 -2.82 21.04 28.61
CA ASN A 60 -3.05 20.64 27.19
C ASN A 60 -2.59 19.21 26.94
N LYS A 61 -3.45 18.39 26.33
CA LYS A 61 -3.11 17.05 25.84
C LYS A 61 -3.58 16.82 24.41
N LEU A 62 -2.81 16.05 23.68
CA LEU A 62 -3.22 15.49 22.39
C LEU A 62 -3.59 14.01 22.59
N ILE A 63 -4.87 13.70 22.46
CA ILE A 63 -5.39 12.35 22.61
C ILE A 63 -5.73 11.79 21.24
N ILE A 64 -5.08 10.68 20.86
CA ILE A 64 -5.25 10.01 19.58
C ILE A 64 -5.90 8.66 19.83
N ILE A 65 -7.04 8.42 19.20
CA ILE A 65 -7.83 7.21 19.36
C ILE A 65 -7.91 6.49 18.01
N TYR A 66 -7.34 5.28 17.97
CA TYR A 66 -7.39 4.41 16.79
C TYR A 66 -8.67 3.57 16.82
N GLY A 67 -9.56 3.83 15.88
CA GLY A 67 -10.89 3.27 15.74
C GLY A 67 -12.00 4.27 16.09
N LEU A 68 -13.20 4.04 15.53
CA LEU A 68 -14.41 4.74 15.96
C LEU A 68 -15.24 3.82 16.84
N PRO A 69 -15.87 4.36 17.89
CA PRO A 69 -16.88 3.61 18.62
C PRO A 69 -17.92 3.02 17.67
N GLY A 70 -18.29 1.77 17.88
CA GLY A 70 -19.25 1.07 17.00
C GLY A 70 -18.70 0.44 15.73
N GLU A 71 -17.42 0.61 15.39
CA GLU A 71 -16.80 -0.01 14.19
C GLU A 71 -16.13 -1.35 14.46
N THR A 72 -15.66 -1.59 15.66
CA THR A 72 -14.97 -2.84 16.00
C THR A 72 -15.98 -3.94 16.32
N THR A 73 -15.76 -5.12 15.79
CA THR A 73 -16.48 -6.38 16.15
C THR A 73 -15.98 -6.95 17.48
N SER A 74 -15.42 -6.12 18.36
CA SER A 74 -14.94 -6.55 19.66
C SER A 74 -16.09 -7.13 20.49
N PRO A 75 -15.90 -8.28 21.15
CA PRO A 75 -16.91 -8.86 22.03
C PRO A 75 -17.28 -7.97 23.24
N TRP A 76 -16.58 -6.86 23.44
CA TRP A 76 -16.73 -5.93 24.56
C TRP A 76 -17.59 -4.70 24.19
N GLY A 77 -18.78 -4.90 23.64
CA GLY A 77 -19.88 -3.92 23.62
C GLY A 77 -19.53 -2.57 22.96
N THR A 78 -19.35 -2.57 21.64
CA THR A 78 -19.05 -1.35 20.87
C THR A 78 -20.17 -0.30 20.91
N THR A 79 -21.42 -0.72 21.12
CA THR A 79 -22.58 0.17 21.31
C THR A 79 -22.46 0.98 22.59
N ASP A 80 -21.96 0.38 23.67
CA ASP A 80 -21.83 1.05 24.96
C ASP A 80 -20.80 2.18 24.91
N LEU A 81 -19.69 2.00 24.17
CA LEU A 81 -18.69 3.05 24.01
C LEU A 81 -19.23 4.23 23.20
N GLU A 82 -19.97 3.97 22.12
CA GLU A 82 -20.63 5.01 21.32
C GLU A 82 -21.57 5.85 22.20
N GLU A 83 -22.45 5.19 22.95
CA GLU A 83 -23.39 5.85 23.85
C GLU A 83 -22.66 6.60 24.96
N GLN A 84 -21.64 6.03 25.55
CA GLN A 84 -20.85 6.66 26.62
C GLN A 84 -20.07 7.88 26.10
N VAL A 85 -19.43 7.82 24.94
CA VAL A 85 -18.73 8.98 24.37
C VAL A 85 -19.72 10.10 24.04
N ILE A 86 -20.88 9.76 23.49
CA ILE A 86 -21.95 10.75 23.22
C ILE A 86 -22.49 11.35 24.53
N LYS A 87 -22.72 10.51 25.55
CA LYS A 87 -23.22 10.93 26.86
C LYS A 87 -22.23 11.83 27.59
N HIS A 88 -20.94 11.53 27.50
CA HIS A 88 -19.88 12.27 28.21
C HIS A 88 -19.27 13.41 27.40
N ARG A 89 -19.80 13.72 26.20
CA ARG A 89 -19.26 14.77 25.33
C ARG A 89 -19.12 16.14 26.00
N GLU A 90 -20.02 16.47 26.91
CA GLU A 90 -20.04 17.74 27.68
C GLU A 90 -18.97 17.76 28.78
N ASN A 91 -18.42 16.61 29.14
CA ASN A 91 -17.37 16.45 30.13
C ASN A 91 -15.99 16.31 29.49
N LEU A 92 -15.90 16.38 28.17
CA LEU A 92 -14.59 16.39 27.46
C LEU A 92 -13.86 17.68 27.84
N ASN A 93 -12.58 17.55 28.13
CA ASN A 93 -11.78 18.69 28.52
C ASN A 93 -11.56 19.64 27.32
N ASP A 94 -11.95 20.90 27.46
CA ASP A 94 -11.85 21.89 26.38
C ASP A 94 -10.40 22.26 26.02
N ASP A 95 -9.45 22.03 26.91
CA ASP A 95 -8.03 22.27 26.70
C ASP A 95 -7.36 21.14 25.90
N TYR A 96 -8.06 20.02 25.69
CA TYR A 96 -7.53 18.87 24.98
C TYR A 96 -7.83 18.92 23.48
N PHE A 97 -6.92 18.28 22.73
CA PHE A 97 -7.07 18.03 21.29
C PHE A 97 -7.34 16.55 21.07
N TYR A 98 -8.39 16.25 20.35
CA TYR A 98 -8.81 14.88 20.10
C TYR A 98 -8.69 14.55 18.63
N ILE A 99 -8.06 13.43 18.31
CA ILE A 99 -7.99 12.89 16.95
C ILE A 99 -8.53 11.47 16.97
N PHE A 100 -9.70 11.27 16.37
CA PHE A 100 -10.25 9.95 16.12
C PHE A 100 -9.79 9.49 14.75
N ILE A 101 -9.40 8.22 14.61
CA ILE A 101 -8.83 7.67 13.40
C ILE A 101 -9.61 6.43 12.99
N SER A 102 -10.20 6.45 11.79
CA SER A 102 -10.91 5.30 11.22
C SER A 102 -10.59 5.16 9.73
N PRO A 103 -10.18 3.95 9.25
CA PRO A 103 -9.75 3.76 7.86
C PRO A 103 -10.88 4.01 6.85
N LYS A 104 -11.95 3.27 6.97
CA LYS A 104 -13.13 3.33 6.08
C LYS A 104 -14.39 3.26 6.93
N PRO A 105 -14.76 4.36 7.59
CA PRO A 105 -15.92 4.34 8.47
C PRO A 105 -17.20 4.07 7.67
N ASP A 106 -18.07 3.22 8.22
CA ASP A 106 -19.41 3.04 7.67
C ASP A 106 -20.23 4.30 7.90
N LYS A 107 -20.38 5.09 6.84
CA LYS A 107 -21.10 6.39 6.86
C LYS A 107 -22.57 6.28 7.29
N ARG A 108 -23.16 5.08 7.30
CA ARG A 108 -24.54 4.83 7.75
C ARG A 108 -24.65 4.73 9.26
N LYS A 109 -23.56 4.39 9.96
CA LYS A 109 -23.55 4.22 11.40
C LYS A 109 -23.75 5.54 12.14
N LYS A 110 -24.44 5.47 13.28
CA LYS A 110 -24.71 6.64 14.15
C LYS A 110 -23.41 7.30 14.61
N ALA A 111 -22.39 6.50 14.96
CA ALA A 111 -21.09 7.01 15.39
C ALA A 111 -20.46 7.90 14.31
N PHE A 112 -20.40 7.44 13.03
CA PHE A 112 -19.83 8.27 11.99
C PHE A 112 -20.61 9.58 11.80
N LYS A 113 -21.93 9.52 11.78
CA LYS A 113 -22.78 10.72 11.64
C LYS A 113 -22.51 11.72 12.78
N PHE A 114 -22.48 11.24 14.02
CA PHE A 114 -22.17 12.07 15.17
C PHE A 114 -20.79 12.72 15.06
N PHE A 115 -19.74 11.94 14.78
CA PHE A 115 -18.39 12.48 14.68
C PHE A 115 -18.22 13.40 13.45
N SER A 116 -18.87 13.10 12.33
CA SER A 116 -18.80 13.97 11.13
C SER A 116 -19.50 15.33 11.32
N GLU A 117 -20.51 15.39 12.18
CA GLU A 117 -21.21 16.64 12.52
C GLU A 117 -20.45 17.50 13.54
N LYS A 118 -19.72 16.86 14.45
CA LYS A 118 -19.08 17.52 15.61
C LYS A 118 -17.58 17.69 15.50
N CYS A 119 -16.92 16.99 14.58
CA CYS A 119 -15.49 17.02 14.39
C CYS A 119 -15.14 17.61 13.02
N GLU A 120 -13.98 18.21 12.93
CA GLU A 120 -13.37 18.53 11.63
C GLU A 120 -12.91 17.22 10.95
N VAL A 121 -13.55 16.85 9.84
CA VAL A 121 -13.24 15.61 9.10
C VAL A 121 -12.12 15.88 8.10
N LYS A 122 -11.01 15.15 8.24
CA LYS A 122 -9.90 15.15 7.28
C LYS A 122 -9.75 13.78 6.64
N THR A 123 -9.93 13.71 5.33
CA THR A 123 -9.80 12.47 4.56
C THR A 123 -8.48 12.46 3.81
N PHE A 124 -7.68 11.40 4.01
CA PHE A 124 -6.46 11.14 3.28
C PHE A 124 -6.77 10.18 2.12
N ALA A 125 -7.17 10.75 0.99
CA ALA A 125 -7.53 10.00 -0.19
C ALA A 125 -6.30 9.30 -0.81
N LYS A 126 -6.53 8.21 -1.55
CA LYS A 126 -5.48 7.55 -2.34
C LYS A 126 -4.91 8.55 -3.34
N MET A 127 -3.59 8.60 -3.42
CA MET A 127 -2.90 9.42 -4.42
C MET A 127 -3.15 8.88 -5.83
N ASN A 128 -3.15 9.76 -6.81
CA ASN A 128 -3.34 9.45 -8.21
C ASN A 128 -2.31 10.19 -9.07
N MET A 129 -2.25 9.91 -10.37
CA MET A 129 -1.30 10.53 -11.30
C MET A 129 -1.37 12.06 -11.34
N GLY A 130 -2.47 12.68 -10.88
CA GLY A 130 -2.59 14.13 -10.77
C GLY A 130 -1.97 14.70 -9.47
N THR A 131 -1.92 13.90 -8.39
CA THR A 131 -1.44 14.34 -7.07
C THR A 131 -0.03 13.83 -6.74
N LEU A 132 0.38 12.68 -7.30
CA LEU A 132 1.69 12.07 -7.08
C LEU A 132 2.87 12.98 -7.44
N PRO A 133 2.89 13.71 -8.58
CA PRO A 133 4.01 14.60 -8.90
C PRO A 133 4.24 15.68 -7.84
N ARG A 134 3.16 16.25 -7.33
CA ARG A 134 3.23 17.24 -6.25
C ARG A 134 3.76 16.60 -4.95
N PHE A 135 3.30 15.41 -4.62
CA PHE A 135 3.77 14.67 -3.46
C PHE A 135 5.27 14.37 -3.53
N ILE A 136 5.77 13.88 -4.69
CA ILE A 136 7.19 13.62 -4.92
C ILE A 136 8.01 14.89 -4.72
N ASN A 137 7.56 16.00 -5.31
CA ASN A 137 8.25 17.28 -5.16
C ASN A 137 8.30 17.74 -3.69
N GLU A 138 7.19 17.64 -2.96
CA GLU A 138 7.13 17.98 -1.53
C GLU A 138 8.07 17.10 -0.69
N GLU A 139 8.13 15.79 -0.97
CA GLU A 139 9.00 14.84 -0.25
C GLU A 139 10.49 15.09 -0.55
N VAL A 140 10.84 15.35 -1.80
CA VAL A 140 12.24 15.68 -2.16
C VAL A 140 12.64 17.01 -1.52
N GLN A 141 11.82 18.06 -1.66
CA GLN A 141 12.06 19.37 -1.09
C GLN A 141 12.27 19.35 0.44
N ALA A 142 11.52 18.51 1.15
CA ALA A 142 11.62 18.37 2.60
C ALA A 142 12.99 17.83 3.07
N HIS A 143 13.79 17.28 2.18
CA HIS A 143 15.08 16.65 2.48
C HIS A 143 16.26 17.30 1.72
N LEU A 144 16.01 18.32 0.90
CA LEU A 144 17.07 19.13 0.29
C LEU A 144 17.69 20.09 1.32
N ASP A 145 18.99 20.29 1.21
CA ASP A 145 19.67 21.33 1.96
C ASP A 145 19.33 22.75 1.43
N GLU A 146 19.68 23.78 2.18
CA GLU A 146 19.37 25.18 1.84
C GLU A 146 19.95 25.59 0.47
N THR A 147 21.03 24.98 0.03
CA THR A 147 21.71 25.33 -1.23
C THR A 147 21.03 24.74 -2.46
N HIS A 148 20.18 23.71 -2.28
CA HIS A 148 19.51 22.97 -3.35
C HIS A 148 17.99 23.14 -3.37
N GLN A 149 17.42 23.93 -2.48
CA GLN A 149 15.96 24.14 -2.37
C GLN A 149 15.31 24.75 -3.63
N TRP A 150 16.09 25.28 -4.56
CA TRP A 150 15.61 25.77 -5.86
C TRP A 150 15.32 24.65 -6.86
N ILE A 151 15.79 23.42 -6.61
CA ILE A 151 15.57 22.27 -7.51
C ILE A 151 14.12 21.80 -7.38
N THR A 152 13.42 21.78 -8.49
CA THR A 152 12.02 21.33 -8.57
C THR A 152 11.94 20.08 -9.45
N ILE A 153 11.19 19.09 -8.98
CA ILE A 153 10.89 17.87 -9.76
C ILE A 153 9.75 18.23 -10.72
N ASP A 154 10.04 18.23 -12.00
CA ASP A 154 9.02 18.44 -13.02
C ASP A 154 8.11 17.21 -13.19
N LYS A 155 7.04 17.36 -13.97
CA LYS A 155 6.04 16.31 -14.14
C LYS A 155 6.58 15.08 -14.86
N ASP A 156 7.48 15.26 -15.80
CA ASP A 156 8.03 14.16 -16.60
C ASP A 156 9.01 13.33 -15.76
N THR A 157 9.90 13.99 -15.03
CA THR A 157 10.77 13.36 -14.03
C THR A 157 9.96 12.65 -12.93
N ALA A 158 8.89 13.26 -12.42
CA ALA A 158 8.01 12.61 -11.46
C ALA A 158 7.31 11.38 -12.04
N THR A 159 6.91 11.42 -13.31
CA THR A 159 6.29 10.27 -13.98
C THR A 159 7.31 9.13 -14.16
N GLU A 160 8.56 9.45 -14.48
CA GLU A 160 9.63 8.47 -14.55
C GLU A 160 9.90 7.83 -13.18
N ILE A 161 9.99 8.62 -12.11
CA ILE A 161 10.12 8.10 -10.73
C ILE A 161 8.98 7.14 -10.40
N ILE A 162 7.72 7.51 -10.70
CA ILE A 162 6.56 6.65 -10.47
C ILE A 162 6.65 5.35 -11.28
N SER A 163 7.16 5.41 -12.50
CA SER A 163 7.32 4.23 -13.35
C SER A 163 8.33 3.23 -12.78
N ILE A 164 9.35 3.71 -12.08
CA ILE A 164 10.40 2.89 -11.45
C ILE A 164 9.94 2.35 -10.10
N VAL A 165 9.42 3.22 -9.23
CA VAL A 165 9.14 2.93 -7.81
C VAL A 165 7.71 2.45 -7.57
N GLY A 166 6.77 2.78 -8.47
CA GLY A 166 5.33 2.56 -8.29
C GLY A 166 4.63 3.73 -7.59
N ASP A 167 3.37 3.51 -7.19
CA ASP A 167 2.47 4.54 -6.65
C ASP A 167 2.22 4.42 -5.13
N ASP A 168 2.93 3.52 -4.45
CA ASP A 168 2.84 3.39 -2.99
C ASP A 168 3.51 4.58 -2.29
N GLY A 169 2.75 5.30 -1.48
CA GLY A 169 3.22 6.54 -0.85
C GLY A 169 4.42 6.34 0.09
N ARG A 170 4.53 5.20 0.77
CA ARG A 170 5.66 4.92 1.67
C ARG A 170 6.94 4.64 0.89
N ASN A 171 6.84 3.81 -0.15
CA ASN A 171 7.97 3.50 -1.02
C ASN A 171 8.47 4.77 -1.72
N LEU A 172 7.55 5.55 -2.31
CA LEU A 172 7.89 6.83 -2.93
C LEU A 172 8.60 7.78 -1.96
N ALA A 173 8.09 7.94 -0.74
CA ALA A 173 8.73 8.82 0.24
C ALA A 173 10.14 8.33 0.62
N HIS A 174 10.35 7.01 0.72
CA HIS A 174 11.67 6.45 0.99
C HIS A 174 12.64 6.72 -0.16
N GLU A 175 12.20 6.50 -1.39
CA GLU A 175 13.01 6.74 -2.59
C GLU A 175 13.27 8.23 -2.81
N CYS A 176 12.32 9.12 -2.52
CA CYS A 176 12.50 10.58 -2.55
C CYS A 176 13.59 11.06 -1.58
N LYS A 177 13.73 10.42 -0.40
CA LYS A 177 14.84 10.72 0.53
C LYS A 177 16.19 10.39 -0.06
N LYS A 178 16.34 9.23 -0.69
CA LYS A 178 17.58 8.85 -1.39
C LYS A 178 17.90 9.82 -2.51
N LEU A 179 16.88 10.21 -3.26
CA LEU A 179 17.01 11.16 -4.35
C LEU A 179 17.49 12.53 -3.84
N ALA A 180 16.92 13.04 -2.74
CA ALA A 180 17.35 14.30 -2.15
C ALA A 180 18.82 14.25 -1.70
N VAL A 181 19.26 13.14 -1.09
CA VAL A 181 20.69 12.96 -0.74
C VAL A 181 21.58 13.00 -1.99
N ALA A 182 21.17 12.36 -3.06
CA ALA A 182 21.93 12.37 -4.31
C ALA A 182 21.98 13.76 -4.95
N ILE A 183 20.88 14.51 -4.94
CA ILE A 183 20.83 15.89 -5.42
C ILE A 183 21.77 16.77 -4.62
N ASN A 184 21.77 16.65 -3.30
CA ASN A 184 22.67 17.41 -2.42
C ASN A 184 24.14 17.13 -2.71
N LEU A 185 24.48 15.92 -3.21
CA LEU A 185 25.86 15.57 -3.58
C LEU A 185 26.24 15.96 -5.02
N TRP A 186 25.34 15.78 -5.98
CA TRP A 186 25.68 15.82 -7.42
C TRP A 186 25.02 16.96 -8.23
N LYS A 187 24.10 17.71 -7.63
CA LYS A 187 23.49 18.94 -8.19
C LYS A 187 22.68 18.79 -9.48
N SER A 188 22.53 17.61 -10.05
CA SER A 188 21.72 17.41 -11.28
C SER A 188 20.96 16.11 -11.26
N LEU A 189 19.76 16.13 -11.85
CA LEU A 189 18.94 14.94 -12.07
C LEU A 189 19.06 14.56 -13.54
N SER A 190 19.57 13.36 -13.82
CA SER A 190 19.49 12.74 -15.14
C SER A 190 18.72 11.43 -15.04
N SER A 191 18.18 10.94 -16.16
CA SER A 191 17.48 9.65 -16.20
C SER A 191 18.39 8.49 -15.77
N GLU A 192 19.68 8.50 -16.16
CA GLU A 192 20.65 7.50 -15.72
C GLU A 192 20.84 7.52 -14.20
N LEU A 193 20.86 8.70 -13.60
CA LEU A 193 20.96 8.85 -12.15
C LEU A 193 19.71 8.29 -11.46
N LEU A 194 18.51 8.58 -11.96
CA LEU A 194 17.27 8.02 -11.41
C LEU A 194 17.31 6.50 -11.40
N HIS A 195 17.65 5.88 -12.53
CA HIS A 195 17.74 4.42 -12.65
C HIS A 195 18.85 3.80 -11.78
N SER A 196 19.91 4.53 -11.46
CA SER A 196 21.00 4.04 -10.61
C SER A 196 20.69 4.11 -9.11
N ILE A 197 19.86 5.06 -8.69
CA ILE A 197 19.58 5.35 -7.26
C ILE A 197 18.27 4.72 -6.80
N LEU A 198 17.23 4.83 -7.65
CA LEU A 198 15.90 4.36 -7.28
C LEU A 198 15.83 2.84 -7.33
N THR A 199 15.21 2.28 -6.31
CA THR A 199 14.96 0.85 -6.25
C THR A 199 13.69 0.52 -7.05
N PRO A 200 13.79 -0.24 -8.14
CA PRO A 200 12.61 -0.64 -8.90
C PRO A 200 11.63 -1.41 -8.01
N LEU A 201 10.34 -1.15 -8.20
CA LEU A 201 9.31 -1.90 -7.48
C LEU A 201 9.37 -3.37 -7.88
N THR A 202 9.74 -4.23 -6.93
CA THR A 202 9.87 -5.68 -7.16
C THR A 202 8.54 -6.35 -7.53
N GLU A 203 7.42 -5.77 -7.08
CA GLU A 203 6.09 -6.22 -7.50
C GLU A 203 5.84 -6.05 -9.02
N SER A 204 6.47 -5.06 -9.68
CA SER A 204 6.35 -4.89 -11.12
C SER A 204 7.00 -6.04 -11.89
N ASN A 205 8.06 -6.63 -11.35
CA ASN A 205 8.76 -7.74 -12.00
C ASN A 205 7.95 -9.06 -11.91
N ASN A 206 7.27 -9.32 -10.80
CA ASN A 206 6.45 -10.52 -10.65
C ASN A 206 5.22 -10.52 -11.57
N PHE A 207 4.58 -9.35 -11.75
CA PHE A 207 3.53 -9.16 -12.75
C PHE A 207 4.09 -9.07 -14.19
N GLY A 208 5.33 -8.66 -14.34
CA GLY A 208 6.07 -8.63 -15.62
C GLY A 208 6.12 -10.01 -16.26
N ILE A 209 6.44 -11.06 -15.50
CA ILE A 209 6.53 -12.43 -16.00
C ILE A 209 5.23 -12.89 -16.66
N VAL A 210 4.09 -12.69 -15.99
CA VAL A 210 2.78 -13.09 -16.54
C VAL A 210 2.43 -12.30 -17.80
N LYS A 211 2.77 -11.01 -17.83
CA LYS A 211 2.60 -10.15 -19.00
C LYS A 211 3.48 -10.62 -20.17
N ASP A 212 4.73 -10.96 -19.89
CA ASP A 212 5.67 -11.42 -20.90
C ASP A 212 5.25 -12.80 -21.45
N LEU A 213 4.72 -13.69 -20.63
CA LEU A 213 4.11 -14.96 -21.05
C LEU A 213 2.93 -14.73 -21.98
N ILE A 214 2.01 -13.82 -21.63
CA ILE A 214 0.83 -13.52 -22.48
C ILE A 214 1.25 -12.94 -23.83
N LYS A 215 2.26 -12.09 -23.83
CA LYS A 215 2.80 -11.46 -25.04
C LYS A 215 3.78 -12.35 -25.80
N GLN A 216 4.16 -13.50 -25.23
CA GLN A 216 5.22 -14.37 -25.75
C GLN A 216 6.51 -13.59 -26.05
N SER A 217 6.89 -12.74 -25.12
CA SER A 217 8.04 -11.86 -25.28
C SER A 217 9.32 -12.55 -24.81
N PRO A 218 10.41 -12.56 -25.61
CA PRO A 218 11.73 -13.03 -25.16
C PRO A 218 12.26 -12.29 -23.91
N SER A 219 11.71 -11.13 -23.59
CA SER A 219 12.04 -10.37 -22.37
C SER A 219 11.80 -11.16 -21.08
N ILE A 220 11.01 -12.23 -21.14
CA ILE A 220 10.75 -13.10 -19.98
C ILE A 220 12.04 -13.69 -19.40
N TYR A 221 13.00 -14.10 -20.27
CA TYR A 221 14.27 -14.64 -19.80
C TYR A 221 15.10 -13.61 -19.05
N HIS A 222 15.14 -12.37 -19.56
CA HIS A 222 15.81 -11.27 -18.86
C HIS A 222 15.13 -10.94 -17.53
N THR A 223 13.80 -10.97 -17.49
CA THR A 223 13.03 -10.77 -16.24
C THR A 223 13.35 -11.86 -15.22
N LEU A 224 13.40 -13.13 -15.63
CA LEU A 224 13.75 -14.26 -14.77
C LEU A 224 15.21 -14.18 -14.28
N ASP A 225 16.15 -13.77 -15.14
CA ASP A 225 17.56 -13.59 -14.77
C ASP A 225 17.73 -12.48 -13.74
N ASN A 226 17.05 -11.36 -13.91
CA ASN A 226 17.08 -10.24 -12.97
C ASN A 226 16.53 -10.66 -11.59
N LEU A 227 15.41 -11.36 -11.54
CA LEU A 227 14.82 -11.84 -10.28
C LEU A 227 15.75 -12.84 -9.58
N SER A 228 16.36 -13.73 -10.34
CA SER A 228 17.35 -14.68 -9.79
C SER A 228 18.58 -13.97 -9.23
N SER A 229 19.13 -12.99 -9.95
CA SER A 229 20.33 -12.23 -9.54
C SER A 229 20.07 -11.30 -8.35
N GLN A 230 18.84 -10.81 -8.20
CA GLN A 230 18.41 -10.00 -7.06
C GLN A 230 18.17 -10.83 -5.79
N GLY A 231 18.27 -12.16 -5.87
CA GLY A 231 18.04 -13.05 -4.74
C GLY A 231 16.58 -13.14 -4.31
N GLU A 232 15.66 -12.86 -5.23
CA GLU A 232 14.23 -12.96 -4.93
C GLU A 232 13.83 -14.38 -4.50
N ALA A 233 13.01 -14.45 -3.46
CA ALA A 233 12.57 -15.72 -2.93
C ALA A 233 11.70 -16.47 -3.96
N ARG A 234 12.12 -17.70 -4.33
CA ARG A 234 11.38 -18.58 -5.24
C ARG A 234 9.88 -18.62 -4.94
N GLN A 235 9.53 -18.79 -3.68
CA GLN A 235 8.14 -18.92 -3.24
C GLN A 235 7.26 -17.73 -3.66
N GLY A 236 7.77 -16.50 -3.54
CA GLY A 236 7.04 -15.28 -3.94
C GLY A 236 6.79 -15.25 -5.45
N ILE A 237 7.81 -15.57 -6.25
CA ILE A 237 7.70 -15.64 -7.71
C ILE A 237 6.73 -16.74 -8.14
N GLN A 238 6.87 -17.92 -7.59
CA GLN A 238 6.01 -19.06 -7.88
C GLN A 238 4.54 -18.78 -7.55
N TRP A 239 4.27 -18.17 -6.39
CA TRP A 239 2.91 -17.77 -6.03
C TRP A 239 2.31 -16.74 -7.00
N SER A 240 3.10 -15.77 -7.42
CA SER A 240 2.67 -14.77 -8.41
C SER A 240 2.34 -15.39 -9.75
N LEU A 241 3.19 -16.33 -10.22
CA LEU A 241 2.96 -17.08 -11.44
C LEU A 241 1.70 -17.95 -11.36
N LEU A 242 1.56 -18.75 -10.31
CA LEU A 242 0.39 -19.60 -10.12
C LEU A 242 -0.91 -18.79 -10.09
N ARG A 243 -0.89 -17.64 -9.40
CA ARG A 243 -2.05 -16.73 -9.39
C ARG A 243 -2.35 -16.17 -10.78
N GLY A 244 -1.33 -15.73 -11.51
CA GLY A 244 -1.47 -15.21 -12.86
C GLY A 244 -2.00 -16.26 -13.83
N LEU A 245 -1.41 -17.44 -13.85
CA LEU A 245 -1.84 -18.58 -14.71
C LEU A 245 -3.28 -19.00 -14.38
N LYS A 246 -3.64 -19.10 -13.09
CA LYS A 246 -5.01 -19.38 -12.67
C LYS A 246 -5.98 -18.32 -13.19
N SER A 247 -5.61 -17.04 -13.14
CA SER A 247 -6.49 -15.98 -13.64
C SER A 247 -6.65 -15.99 -15.15
N ILE A 248 -5.62 -16.40 -15.92
CA ILE A 248 -5.69 -16.59 -17.37
C ILE A 248 -6.66 -17.71 -17.72
N VAL A 249 -6.55 -18.86 -17.05
CA VAL A 249 -7.46 -19.99 -17.25
C VAL A 249 -8.90 -19.63 -16.88
N ALA A 250 -9.09 -18.93 -15.78
CA ALA A 250 -10.42 -18.47 -15.36
C ALA A 250 -11.02 -17.45 -16.36
N PHE A 251 -10.20 -16.52 -16.88
CA PHE A 251 -10.61 -15.61 -17.94
C PHE A 251 -11.07 -16.34 -19.20
N TRP A 252 -10.31 -17.35 -19.62
CA TRP A 252 -10.69 -18.19 -20.76
C TRP A 252 -12.02 -18.88 -20.55
N LEU A 253 -12.25 -19.49 -19.38
CA LEU A 253 -13.52 -20.14 -19.03
C LEU A 253 -14.70 -19.16 -19.11
N CYS A 254 -14.54 -17.95 -18.59
CA CYS A 254 -15.57 -16.90 -18.69
C CYS A 254 -15.88 -16.55 -20.16
N VAL A 255 -14.84 -16.44 -20.99
CA VAL A 255 -15.01 -16.13 -22.43
C VAL A 255 -15.72 -17.29 -23.15
N GLN A 256 -15.31 -18.53 -22.91
CA GLN A 256 -15.87 -19.71 -23.55
C GLN A 256 -17.35 -19.93 -23.19
N HIS A 257 -17.73 -19.65 -21.95
CA HIS A 257 -19.09 -19.86 -21.45
C HIS A 257 -19.95 -18.59 -21.46
N ASN A 258 -19.52 -17.53 -22.11
CA ASN A 258 -20.21 -16.24 -22.16
C ASN A 258 -20.61 -15.70 -20.76
N GLN A 259 -19.76 -15.94 -19.77
CA GLN A 259 -19.98 -15.47 -18.41
C GLN A 259 -19.49 -14.03 -18.23
N ASP A 260 -20.12 -13.29 -17.30
CA ASP A 260 -19.68 -11.93 -16.98
C ASP A 260 -18.29 -11.95 -16.31
N GLN A 261 -17.32 -11.30 -16.96
CA GLN A 261 -15.93 -11.22 -16.48
C GLN A 261 -15.80 -10.52 -15.11
N LYS A 262 -16.84 -9.85 -14.62
CA LYS A 262 -16.87 -9.30 -13.25
C LYS A 262 -16.69 -10.35 -12.16
N TRP A 263 -17.08 -11.60 -12.44
CA TRP A 263 -16.89 -12.72 -11.53
C TRP A 263 -15.41 -13.09 -11.28
N LEU A 264 -14.50 -12.63 -12.13
CA LEU A 264 -13.07 -12.92 -11.98
C LEU A 264 -12.40 -12.13 -10.87
N TRP A 265 -13.05 -11.07 -10.36
CA TRP A 265 -12.49 -10.17 -9.33
C TRP A 265 -11.10 -9.63 -9.67
N LEU A 266 -10.81 -9.48 -10.97
CA LEU A 266 -9.56 -8.95 -11.47
C LEU A 266 -9.60 -7.42 -11.53
N PRO A 267 -8.45 -6.75 -11.30
CA PRO A 267 -8.34 -5.31 -11.53
C PRO A 267 -8.73 -4.95 -12.97
N PRO A 268 -9.42 -3.84 -13.21
CA PRO A 268 -9.81 -3.41 -14.58
C PRO A 268 -8.65 -3.35 -15.56
N SER A 269 -7.45 -2.91 -15.09
CA SER A 269 -6.23 -2.87 -15.89
C SER A 269 -5.72 -4.25 -16.32
N THR A 270 -5.89 -5.27 -15.49
CA THR A 270 -5.55 -6.66 -15.81
C THR A 270 -6.54 -7.24 -16.81
N LEU A 271 -7.82 -6.97 -16.61
CA LEU A 271 -8.88 -7.43 -17.48
C LEU A 271 -8.77 -6.82 -18.89
N SER A 272 -8.44 -5.51 -19.00
CA SER A 272 -8.14 -4.86 -20.28
C SER A 272 -7.01 -5.57 -21.01
N LYS A 273 -5.90 -5.86 -20.34
CA LYS A 273 -4.75 -6.57 -20.93
C LYS A 273 -5.11 -7.98 -21.42
N TYR A 274 -5.97 -8.69 -20.69
CA TYR A 274 -6.44 -10.03 -21.11
C TYR A 274 -7.33 -9.93 -22.34
N ASN A 275 -8.22 -8.96 -22.40
CA ASN A 275 -9.06 -8.72 -23.58
C ASN A 275 -8.25 -8.30 -24.81
N GLU A 276 -7.23 -7.47 -24.66
CA GLU A 276 -6.31 -7.05 -25.72
C GLU A 276 -5.51 -8.24 -26.31
N ASN A 277 -5.20 -9.24 -25.49
CA ASN A 277 -4.40 -10.42 -25.87
C ASN A 277 -5.25 -11.71 -25.94
N LYS A 278 -6.55 -11.58 -26.11
CA LYS A 278 -7.51 -12.70 -26.05
C LYS A 278 -7.14 -13.86 -26.99
N GLU A 279 -6.78 -13.55 -28.21
CA GLU A 279 -6.42 -14.58 -29.22
C GLU A 279 -5.17 -15.36 -28.81
N SER A 280 -4.11 -14.67 -28.36
CA SER A 280 -2.89 -15.29 -27.85
C SER A 280 -3.19 -16.21 -26.66
N ILE A 281 -4.01 -15.75 -25.71
CA ILE A 281 -4.43 -16.56 -24.55
C ILE A 281 -5.17 -17.82 -25.00
N LEU A 282 -6.08 -17.71 -25.96
CA LEU A 282 -6.83 -18.84 -26.48
C LEU A 282 -5.94 -19.89 -27.14
N TRP A 283 -4.96 -19.45 -27.93
CA TRP A 283 -4.03 -20.34 -28.63
C TRP A 283 -3.12 -21.13 -27.69
N HIS A 284 -2.71 -20.55 -26.57
CA HIS A 284 -1.72 -21.12 -25.65
C HIS A 284 -2.31 -21.64 -24.33
N LEU A 285 -3.62 -21.88 -24.28
CA LEU A 285 -4.28 -22.33 -23.05
C LEU A 285 -3.69 -23.62 -22.48
N SER A 286 -3.39 -24.60 -23.34
CA SER A 286 -2.74 -25.85 -22.91
C SER A 286 -1.36 -25.61 -22.31
N ALA A 287 -0.59 -24.68 -22.88
CA ALA A 287 0.71 -24.29 -22.37
C ALA A 287 0.62 -23.65 -20.98
N TYR A 288 -0.33 -22.73 -20.77
CA TYR A 288 -0.58 -22.14 -19.44
C TYR A 288 -1.00 -23.18 -18.41
N SER A 289 -1.85 -24.12 -18.79
CA SER A 289 -2.30 -25.21 -17.91
C SER A 289 -1.15 -26.13 -17.54
N SER A 290 -0.34 -26.54 -18.53
CA SER A 290 0.83 -27.40 -18.30
C SER A 290 1.85 -26.74 -17.41
N LEU A 291 2.17 -25.46 -17.64
CA LEU A 291 3.08 -24.71 -16.79
C LEU A 291 2.53 -24.59 -15.35
N TYR A 292 1.23 -24.40 -15.18
CA TYR A 292 0.59 -24.36 -13.87
C TYR A 292 0.79 -25.67 -13.09
N HIS A 293 0.54 -26.82 -13.73
CA HIS A 293 0.74 -28.13 -13.12
C HIS A 293 2.21 -28.39 -12.78
N ASP A 294 3.13 -28.11 -13.71
CA ASP A 294 4.55 -28.30 -13.49
C ASP A 294 5.09 -27.46 -12.31
N LEU A 295 4.58 -26.24 -12.14
CA LEU A 295 4.95 -25.41 -10.98
C LEU A 295 4.47 -26.01 -9.66
N ILE A 296 3.27 -26.59 -9.63
CA ILE A 296 2.74 -27.27 -8.43
C ILE A 296 3.57 -28.52 -8.14
N ASP A 297 3.88 -29.32 -9.16
CA ASP A 297 4.66 -30.55 -9.01
C ASP A 297 6.10 -30.23 -8.55
N PHE A 298 6.70 -29.20 -9.06
CA PHE A 298 8.01 -28.73 -8.60
C PHE A 298 7.98 -28.33 -7.12
N ASP A 299 6.96 -27.58 -6.68
CA ASP A 299 6.80 -27.20 -5.28
C ASP A 299 6.65 -28.42 -4.36
N TYR A 300 5.89 -29.41 -4.80
CA TYR A 300 5.75 -30.67 -4.09
C TYR A 300 7.10 -31.43 -3.98
N GLN A 301 7.85 -31.51 -5.08
CA GLN A 301 9.17 -32.16 -5.09
C GLN A 301 10.16 -31.47 -4.16
N VAL A 302 10.19 -30.14 -4.13
CA VAL A 302 11.05 -29.40 -3.18
C VAL A 302 10.61 -29.66 -1.74
N LYS A 303 9.31 -29.59 -1.44
CA LYS A 303 8.80 -29.86 -0.08
C LYS A 303 8.98 -31.29 0.40
N SER A 304 9.00 -32.25 -0.52
CA SER A 304 9.29 -33.67 -0.23
C SER A 304 10.78 -34.00 -0.22
N GLY A 305 11.68 -33.04 -0.50
CA GLY A 305 13.12 -33.25 -0.52
C GLY A 305 13.67 -33.90 -1.80
N ASN A 306 12.84 -34.09 -2.82
CA ASN A 306 13.21 -34.72 -4.10
C ASN A 306 13.83 -33.73 -5.11
N ALA A 307 13.69 -32.43 -4.88
CA ALA A 307 14.29 -31.38 -5.69
C ALA A 307 14.90 -30.29 -4.82
N SER A 308 15.92 -29.57 -5.33
CA SER A 308 16.51 -28.44 -4.64
C SER A 308 15.86 -27.13 -5.06
N ASP A 309 15.74 -26.20 -4.12
CA ASP A 309 15.22 -24.84 -4.36
C ASP A 309 16.06 -24.08 -5.41
N GLY A 310 17.37 -24.33 -5.44
CA GLY A 310 18.31 -23.70 -6.39
C GLY A 310 18.07 -24.06 -7.87
N GLY A 311 17.40 -25.18 -8.14
CA GLY A 311 17.07 -25.61 -9.50
C GLY A 311 15.88 -24.86 -10.13
N TYR A 312 15.13 -24.06 -9.37
CA TYR A 312 13.90 -23.43 -9.81
C TYR A 312 14.06 -22.53 -11.04
N TRP A 313 15.09 -21.71 -11.06
CA TRP A 313 15.29 -20.75 -12.15
C TRP A 313 15.59 -21.41 -13.51
N LEU A 314 16.34 -22.51 -13.48
CA LEU A 314 16.58 -23.31 -14.68
C LEU A 314 15.31 -24.04 -15.10
N PHE A 315 14.60 -24.65 -14.16
CA PHE A 315 13.34 -25.34 -14.38
C PHE A 315 12.30 -24.45 -15.07
N ILE A 316 12.06 -23.24 -14.53
CA ILE A 316 11.05 -22.36 -15.12
C ILE A 316 11.42 -21.88 -16.52
N LYS A 317 12.71 -21.60 -16.79
CA LYS A 317 13.17 -21.22 -18.14
C LYS A 317 12.99 -22.34 -19.14
N GLU A 318 13.32 -23.57 -18.76
CA GLU A 318 13.11 -24.77 -19.57
C GLU A 318 11.63 -24.95 -19.91
N LYS A 319 10.73 -24.84 -18.91
CA LYS A 319 9.30 -25.00 -19.12
C LYS A 319 8.68 -23.89 -19.98
N VAL A 320 9.13 -22.65 -19.79
CA VAL A 320 8.73 -21.53 -20.65
C VAL A 320 9.16 -21.78 -22.08
N HIS A 321 10.40 -22.20 -22.31
CA HIS A 321 10.89 -22.54 -23.64
C HIS A 321 10.10 -23.68 -24.26
N THR A 322 9.84 -24.76 -23.51
CA THR A 322 9.13 -25.96 -23.97
C THR A 322 7.69 -25.65 -24.40
N TYR A 323 6.98 -24.82 -23.62
CA TYR A 323 5.56 -24.61 -23.85
C TYR A 323 5.21 -23.43 -24.72
N PHE A 324 6.06 -22.41 -24.75
CA PHE A 324 5.76 -21.17 -25.46
C PHE A 324 6.66 -20.91 -26.67
N TRP A 325 7.70 -21.70 -26.87
CA TRP A 325 8.65 -21.55 -27.98
C TRP A 325 9.26 -20.16 -28.09
N ILE A 326 9.51 -19.51 -26.95
CA ILE A 326 10.09 -18.18 -26.85
C ILE A 326 11.62 -18.27 -26.77
#